data_3b0b68f703d1d833057e0142706fd4a7
#
_entry.id   3b0b68f703d1d833057e0142706fd4a7
#
_cell.length_a   1.000
_cell.length_b   1.000
_cell.length_c   1.000
_cell.angle_alpha   90.00
_cell.angle_beta   90.00
_cell.angle_gamma   90.00
#
_symmetry.space_group_name_H-M   'P 1'
#
loop_
_entity.id
_entity.type
_entity.pdbx_description
1 polymer ?
#
loop_
_entity_poly.entity_id
_entity_poly.type
_entity_poly.pdbx_seq_one_letter_code
_entity_poly.pdbx_strand_id
1 'polypeptide(L)'
;MTLAQVAELAGVSVMTASYTYNRPSRVSDEARSKVLAAAAHLGYAGPDPSARSLRRGTTATVGVVMGEHLSYAFDDPQAVSFLAGVADICADRGHGMTIVPITGAADDGLRITGAAVDGFIVWTTSDDDPALAAVRATKRPAVVHGGPAVPGLGLVSVDNEAAAEAVGAVAFAGAVRPAVVSQPLSRDRVATIRQGWDPSDVLFPVTRHRLEGYRRAAEGAGIAWADVTVAVCSRNDAAEAEQAATTLLSAANPPDAIAAMSDEQATGVVRAARAAGLEIPTDVALTGWDDAPVAAEFDLTTVAQSLREQGAACARSVLGEGTDPSAAQWSLVRRGSTRP
;
A
#
# COMPACT_ATOMS: atom_id res chain seq x y z
N MET A 1 -9.77 -39.50 -12.37
CA MET A 1 -9.38 -40.43 -11.28
C MET A 1 -9.86 -39.89 -9.96
N THR A 2 -10.33 -40.75 -9.04
CA THR A 2 -10.92 -40.35 -7.76
C THR A 2 -10.11 -40.91 -6.58
N LEU A 3 -10.25 -40.27 -5.42
CA LEU A 3 -9.61 -40.76 -4.19
C LEU A 3 -10.09 -42.17 -3.79
N ALA A 4 -11.33 -42.53 -4.15
CA ALA A 4 -11.86 -43.87 -3.91
C ALA A 4 -11.13 -44.94 -4.72
N GLN A 5 -10.81 -44.70 -5.98
CA GLN A 5 -10.01 -45.57 -6.82
C GLN A 5 -8.57 -45.73 -6.30
N VAL A 6 -7.97 -44.66 -5.78
CA VAL A 6 -6.64 -44.71 -5.11
C VAL A 6 -6.72 -45.58 -3.86
N ALA A 7 -7.74 -45.42 -3.02
CA ALA A 7 -7.94 -46.22 -1.81
C ALA A 7 -8.10 -47.70 -2.14
N GLU A 8 -8.88 -48.01 -3.15
CA GLU A 8 -9.10 -49.41 -3.63
C GLU A 8 -7.79 -50.03 -4.09
N LEU A 9 -7.03 -49.34 -4.96
CA LEU A 9 -5.73 -49.87 -5.45
C LEU A 9 -4.69 -50.00 -4.33
N ALA A 10 -4.70 -49.11 -3.36
CA ALA A 10 -3.79 -49.17 -2.20
C ALA A 10 -4.20 -50.18 -1.14
N GLY A 11 -5.39 -50.78 -1.24
CA GLY A 11 -5.91 -51.72 -0.25
C GLY A 11 -6.21 -51.10 1.11
N VAL A 12 -6.65 -49.82 1.14
CA VAL A 12 -6.94 -49.08 2.36
C VAL A 12 -8.36 -48.46 2.30
N SER A 13 -8.84 -48.02 3.47
CA SER A 13 -10.10 -47.27 3.48
C SER A 13 -9.97 -45.91 2.79
N VAL A 14 -11.06 -45.37 2.21
CA VAL A 14 -11.10 -44.02 1.64
C VAL A 14 -10.70 -42.97 2.68
N MET A 15 -11.01 -43.20 3.97
CA MET A 15 -10.62 -42.32 5.06
C MET A 15 -9.09 -42.36 5.27
N THR A 16 -8.47 -43.50 5.22
CA THR A 16 -6.98 -43.64 5.30
C THR A 16 -6.31 -42.94 4.13
N ALA A 17 -6.82 -43.15 2.90
CA ALA A 17 -6.34 -42.44 1.73
C ALA A 17 -6.53 -40.90 1.87
N SER A 18 -7.65 -40.41 2.40
CA SER A 18 -7.88 -39.01 2.68
C SER A 18 -6.90 -38.45 3.74
N TYR A 19 -6.65 -39.22 4.80
CA TYR A 19 -5.72 -38.78 5.86
C TYR A 19 -4.26 -38.72 5.36
N THR A 20 -3.86 -39.56 4.40
CA THR A 20 -2.53 -39.46 3.77
C THR A 20 -2.22 -38.04 3.27
N TYR A 21 -3.24 -37.34 2.72
CA TYR A 21 -3.08 -35.98 2.20
C TYR A 21 -3.41 -34.87 3.23
N ASN A 22 -4.35 -35.12 4.15
CA ASN A 22 -4.88 -34.08 5.01
C ASN A 22 -4.38 -34.14 6.46
N ARG A 23 -3.97 -35.30 6.93
CA ARG A 23 -3.48 -35.58 8.31
C ARG A 23 -2.44 -36.69 8.31
N PRO A 24 -1.29 -36.47 7.67
CA PRO A 24 -0.28 -37.54 7.46
C PRO A 24 0.21 -38.16 8.76
N SER A 25 0.21 -37.45 9.88
CA SER A 25 0.57 -37.96 11.21
C SER A 25 -0.44 -38.99 11.78
N ARG A 26 -1.61 -39.16 11.17
CA ARG A 26 -2.62 -40.15 11.57
C ARG A 26 -2.59 -41.44 10.73
N VAL A 27 -1.61 -41.56 9.85
CA VAL A 27 -1.47 -42.73 8.94
C VAL A 27 -0.10 -43.31 9.14
N SER A 28 0.00 -44.65 9.19
CA SER A 28 1.31 -45.33 9.27
C SER A 28 2.10 -45.08 7.99
N ASP A 29 3.44 -45.09 8.09
CA ASP A 29 4.32 -44.88 6.94
C ASP A 29 4.09 -45.92 5.83
N GLU A 30 3.76 -47.15 6.21
CA GLU A 30 3.43 -48.23 5.28
C GLU A 30 2.13 -47.89 4.47
N ALA A 31 1.07 -47.52 5.17
CA ALA A 31 -0.21 -47.15 4.50
C ALA A 31 -0.04 -45.90 3.64
N ARG A 32 0.73 -44.92 4.12
CA ARG A 32 1.05 -43.69 3.36
C ARG A 32 1.78 -44.03 2.07
N SER A 33 2.81 -44.89 2.14
CA SER A 33 3.56 -45.30 0.96
C SER A 33 2.72 -46.05 -0.06
N LYS A 34 1.82 -46.93 0.37
CA LYS A 34 0.87 -47.64 -0.51
C LYS A 34 -0.07 -46.64 -1.23
N VAL A 35 -0.62 -45.69 -0.51
CA VAL A 35 -1.52 -44.66 -1.08
C VAL A 35 -0.81 -43.77 -2.09
N LEU A 36 0.41 -43.30 -1.79
CA LEU A 36 1.17 -42.47 -2.72
C LEU A 36 1.61 -43.23 -3.97
N ALA A 37 2.01 -44.52 -3.84
CA ALA A 37 2.32 -45.37 -4.98
C ALA A 37 1.10 -45.63 -5.89
N ALA A 38 -0.07 -45.91 -5.28
CA ALA A 38 -1.32 -46.06 -6.00
C ALA A 38 -1.77 -44.78 -6.72
N ALA A 39 -1.61 -43.64 -6.06
CA ALA A 39 -1.88 -42.34 -6.63
C ALA A 39 -1.00 -42.03 -7.85
N ALA A 40 0.31 -42.27 -7.74
CA ALA A 40 1.26 -42.13 -8.85
C ALA A 40 0.91 -43.04 -10.03
N HIS A 41 0.58 -44.32 -9.75
CA HIS A 41 0.18 -45.26 -10.78
C HIS A 41 -1.08 -44.85 -11.55
N LEU A 42 -2.07 -44.26 -10.84
CA LEU A 42 -3.32 -43.78 -11.42
C LEU A 42 -3.22 -42.36 -11.99
N GLY A 43 -2.11 -41.65 -11.87
CA GLY A 43 -1.99 -40.25 -12.25
C GLY A 43 -2.89 -39.34 -11.41
N TYR A 44 -3.18 -39.70 -10.16
CA TYR A 44 -4.00 -38.90 -9.25
C TYR A 44 -3.15 -37.85 -8.54
N ALA A 45 -3.35 -36.59 -8.91
CA ALA A 45 -2.57 -35.45 -8.39
C ALA A 45 -2.90 -35.05 -6.92
N GLY A 46 -3.82 -35.77 -6.29
CA GLY A 46 -4.29 -35.44 -4.94
C GLY A 46 -5.73 -34.95 -4.91
N PRO A 47 -6.28 -34.69 -3.70
CA PRO A 47 -7.63 -34.13 -3.57
C PRO A 47 -7.72 -32.74 -4.19
N ASP A 48 -8.80 -32.45 -4.90
CA ASP A 48 -9.07 -31.15 -5.49
C ASP A 48 -9.02 -30.05 -4.41
N PRO A 49 -8.14 -29.03 -4.59
CA PRO A 49 -8.05 -27.89 -3.65
C PRO A 49 -9.39 -27.18 -3.45
N SER A 50 -10.18 -27.00 -4.50
CA SER A 50 -11.50 -26.33 -4.44
C SER A 50 -12.50 -27.12 -3.59
N ALA A 51 -12.56 -28.45 -3.78
CA ALA A 51 -13.38 -29.31 -2.96
C ALA A 51 -12.90 -29.41 -1.50
N ARG A 52 -11.61 -29.16 -1.26
CA ARG A 52 -11.05 -29.07 0.09
C ARG A 52 -11.45 -27.78 0.79
N SER A 53 -11.37 -26.64 0.10
CA SER A 53 -11.77 -25.33 0.58
C SER A 53 -13.26 -25.30 0.94
N LEU A 54 -14.12 -25.84 0.07
CA LEU A 54 -15.56 -25.97 0.34
C LEU A 54 -15.87 -26.77 1.61
N ARG A 55 -15.13 -27.86 1.86
CA ARG A 55 -15.33 -28.68 3.06
C ARG A 55 -14.78 -28.05 4.34
N ARG A 56 -13.74 -27.22 4.22
CA ARG A 56 -13.14 -26.50 5.36
C ARG A 56 -13.87 -25.18 5.65
N GLY A 57 -14.61 -24.64 4.70
CA GLY A 57 -15.22 -23.31 4.79
C GLY A 57 -14.20 -22.18 4.73
N THR A 58 -12.96 -22.48 4.28
CA THR A 58 -11.86 -21.50 4.16
C THR A 58 -11.02 -21.78 2.93
N THR A 59 -10.58 -20.72 2.27
CA THR A 59 -9.69 -20.77 1.10
C THR A 59 -8.22 -20.72 1.50
N ALA A 60 -7.93 -20.38 2.76
CA ALA A 60 -6.62 -20.06 3.27
C ALA A 60 -5.91 -18.99 2.39
N THR A 61 -6.63 -17.94 2.01
CA THR A 61 -6.12 -16.90 1.13
C THR A 61 -6.65 -15.54 1.57
N VAL A 62 -5.79 -14.52 1.61
CA VAL A 62 -6.15 -13.13 1.85
C VAL A 62 -6.16 -12.38 0.52
N GLY A 63 -7.21 -11.60 0.26
CA GLY A 63 -7.34 -10.74 -0.91
C GLY A 63 -6.81 -9.34 -0.63
N VAL A 64 -5.93 -8.82 -1.50
CA VAL A 64 -5.49 -7.42 -1.46
C VAL A 64 -6.14 -6.70 -2.63
N VAL A 65 -7.08 -5.80 -2.34
CA VAL A 65 -7.79 -4.99 -3.34
C VAL A 65 -6.96 -3.74 -3.58
N MET A 66 -6.54 -3.54 -4.83
CA MET A 66 -5.71 -2.39 -5.24
C MET A 66 -6.37 -1.63 -6.38
N GLY A 67 -6.61 -0.32 -6.15
CA GLY A 67 -7.22 0.62 -7.11
C GLY A 67 -6.26 1.21 -8.14
N GLU A 68 -5.16 0.51 -8.40
CA GLU A 68 -4.10 0.90 -9.31
C GLU A 68 -3.98 -0.10 -10.46
N HIS A 69 -3.31 0.28 -11.54
CA HIS A 69 -2.85 -0.72 -12.49
C HIS A 69 -2.03 -1.78 -11.75
N LEU A 70 -2.23 -3.05 -12.10
CA LEU A 70 -1.56 -4.16 -11.40
C LEU A 70 -0.02 -4.02 -11.37
N SER A 71 0.56 -3.41 -12.40
CA SER A 71 2.00 -3.11 -12.46
C SER A 71 2.46 -2.19 -11.31
N TYR A 72 1.63 -1.23 -10.89
CA TYR A 72 1.94 -0.34 -9.77
C TYR A 72 2.30 -1.10 -8.49
N ALA A 73 1.62 -2.22 -8.22
CA ALA A 73 1.90 -3.08 -7.07
C ALA A 73 3.37 -3.58 -7.03
N PHE A 74 4.06 -3.54 -8.16
CA PHE A 74 5.42 -4.04 -8.33
C PHE A 74 6.43 -2.95 -8.72
N ASP A 75 5.96 -1.80 -9.19
CA ASP A 75 6.80 -0.68 -9.62
C ASP A 75 7.03 0.34 -8.49
N ASP A 76 6.04 0.54 -7.59
CA ASP A 76 6.17 1.43 -6.45
C ASP A 76 6.86 0.71 -5.27
N PRO A 77 8.05 1.16 -4.81
CA PRO A 77 8.76 0.54 -3.69
C PRO A 77 7.94 0.45 -2.40
N GLN A 78 7.04 1.41 -2.16
CA GLN A 78 6.19 1.43 -0.97
C GLN A 78 5.06 0.39 -1.06
N ALA A 79 4.46 0.23 -2.23
CA ALA A 79 3.49 -0.84 -2.48
C ALA A 79 4.15 -2.22 -2.33
N VAL A 80 5.35 -2.41 -2.88
CA VAL A 80 6.15 -3.64 -2.72
C VAL A 80 6.43 -3.93 -1.24
N SER A 81 6.86 -2.93 -0.47
CA SER A 81 7.13 -3.05 0.96
C SER A 81 5.88 -3.46 1.75
N PHE A 82 4.75 -2.84 1.45
CA PHE A 82 3.45 -3.20 2.05
C PHE A 82 3.06 -4.64 1.74
N LEU A 83 3.08 -5.03 0.46
CA LEU A 83 2.74 -6.38 0.03
C LEU A 83 3.67 -7.43 0.65
N ALA A 84 4.96 -7.11 0.83
CA ALA A 84 5.90 -7.98 1.52
C ALA A 84 5.47 -8.20 2.98
N GLY A 85 5.02 -7.16 3.70
CA GLY A 85 4.49 -7.30 5.06
C GLY A 85 3.24 -8.17 5.12
N VAL A 86 2.33 -8.03 4.17
CA VAL A 86 1.15 -8.91 4.04
C VAL A 86 1.59 -10.36 3.81
N ALA A 87 2.52 -10.56 2.87
CA ALA A 87 2.99 -11.90 2.49
C ALA A 87 3.68 -12.62 3.64
N ASP A 88 4.48 -11.92 4.46
CA ASP A 88 5.14 -12.51 5.64
C ASP A 88 4.11 -13.13 6.59
N ILE A 89 3.08 -12.37 6.95
CA ILE A 89 2.03 -12.86 7.87
C ILE A 89 1.20 -13.98 7.24
N CYS A 90 0.87 -13.85 5.95
CA CYS A 90 0.17 -14.92 5.23
C CYS A 90 0.99 -16.23 5.25
N ALA A 91 2.28 -16.16 4.96
CA ALA A 91 3.17 -17.32 4.96
C ALA A 91 3.26 -17.97 6.36
N ASP A 92 3.46 -17.17 7.41
CA ASP A 92 3.52 -17.62 8.80
C ASP A 92 2.24 -18.32 9.26
N ARG A 93 1.10 -17.94 8.70
CA ARG A 93 -0.22 -18.52 9.02
C ARG A 93 -0.70 -19.57 8.03
N GLY A 94 0.14 -19.95 7.07
CA GLY A 94 -0.20 -20.94 6.04
C GLY A 94 -1.30 -20.47 5.09
N HIS A 95 -1.38 -19.15 4.83
CA HIS A 95 -2.29 -18.53 3.88
C HIS A 95 -1.56 -18.10 2.62
N GLY A 96 -2.27 -18.10 1.50
CA GLY A 96 -1.86 -17.44 0.28
C GLY A 96 -2.30 -15.96 0.26
N MET A 97 -1.79 -15.23 -0.73
CA MET A 97 -2.22 -13.87 -1.02
C MET A 97 -2.69 -13.78 -2.48
N THR A 98 -3.79 -13.10 -2.71
CA THR A 98 -4.32 -12.81 -4.06
C THR A 98 -4.49 -11.31 -4.22
N ILE A 99 -3.88 -10.70 -5.25
CA ILE A 99 -4.14 -9.31 -5.60
C ILE A 99 -5.39 -9.25 -6.45
N VAL A 100 -6.37 -8.43 -6.03
CA VAL A 100 -7.63 -8.18 -6.74
C VAL A 100 -7.56 -6.77 -7.31
N PRO A 101 -7.24 -6.63 -8.61
CA PRO A 101 -7.16 -5.30 -9.22
C PRO A 101 -8.55 -4.72 -9.41
N ILE A 102 -8.70 -3.44 -9.10
CA ILE A 102 -9.88 -2.63 -9.43
C ILE A 102 -9.46 -1.49 -10.36
N THR A 103 -10.19 -1.30 -11.44
CA THR A 103 -9.82 -0.40 -12.53
C THR A 103 -10.84 0.72 -12.76
N GLY A 104 -11.87 0.80 -11.90
CA GLY A 104 -13.03 1.67 -12.09
C GLY A 104 -14.07 1.08 -13.08
N ALA A 105 -13.88 -0.18 -13.51
CA ALA A 105 -14.80 -0.84 -14.42
C ALA A 105 -16.05 -1.36 -13.67
N ALA A 106 -17.16 -1.49 -14.40
CA ALA A 106 -18.44 -1.94 -13.84
C ALA A 106 -18.40 -3.36 -13.23
N ASP A 107 -17.44 -4.19 -13.65
CA ASP A 107 -17.26 -5.56 -13.17
C ASP A 107 -16.32 -5.69 -11.96
N ASP A 108 -15.71 -4.62 -11.47
CA ASP A 108 -14.82 -4.65 -10.28
C ASP A 108 -15.52 -5.24 -9.06
N GLY A 109 -16.79 -4.90 -8.85
CA GLY A 109 -17.60 -5.50 -7.77
C GLY A 109 -17.76 -7.01 -7.89
N LEU A 110 -17.85 -7.54 -9.11
CA LEU A 110 -17.92 -8.99 -9.37
C LEU A 110 -16.57 -9.67 -9.11
N ARG A 111 -15.46 -9.01 -9.43
CA ARG A 111 -14.11 -9.52 -9.12
C ARG A 111 -13.91 -9.66 -7.62
N ILE A 112 -14.34 -8.66 -6.84
CA ILE A 112 -14.27 -8.68 -5.38
C ILE A 112 -15.17 -9.78 -4.82
N THR A 113 -16.46 -9.79 -5.17
CA THR A 113 -17.42 -10.74 -4.60
C THR A 113 -17.16 -12.18 -5.03
N GLY A 114 -16.60 -12.37 -6.23
CA GLY A 114 -16.19 -13.67 -6.77
C GLY A 114 -14.83 -14.17 -6.30
N ALA A 115 -14.03 -13.34 -5.63
CA ALA A 115 -12.71 -13.74 -5.17
C ALA A 115 -12.79 -14.85 -4.11
N ALA A 116 -12.04 -15.93 -4.33
CA ALA A 116 -11.94 -17.05 -3.41
C ALA A 116 -10.93 -16.72 -2.30
N VAL A 117 -11.31 -15.84 -1.35
CA VAL A 117 -10.47 -15.37 -0.24
C VAL A 117 -11.25 -15.41 1.07
N ASP A 118 -10.58 -15.43 2.20
CA ASP A 118 -11.19 -15.48 3.52
C ASP A 118 -11.41 -14.08 4.13
N GLY A 119 -10.74 -13.07 3.58
CA GLY A 119 -10.88 -11.68 3.99
C GLY A 119 -10.16 -10.74 3.02
N PHE A 120 -10.34 -9.43 3.22
CA PHE A 120 -9.84 -8.41 2.31
C PHE A 120 -9.00 -7.35 3.03
N ILE A 121 -7.92 -6.98 2.38
CA ILE A 121 -7.16 -5.75 2.65
C ILE A 121 -7.44 -4.82 1.49
N VAL A 122 -7.96 -3.62 1.74
CA VAL A 122 -8.15 -2.60 0.71
C VAL A 122 -6.99 -1.61 0.81
N TRP A 123 -6.15 -1.55 -0.22
CA TRP A 123 -5.16 -0.49 -0.38
C TRP A 123 -5.88 0.85 -0.54
N THR A 124 -5.30 1.93 -0.05
CA THR A 124 -5.91 3.27 -0.04
C THR A 124 -6.75 3.55 -1.28
N THR A 125 -7.97 4.05 -1.08
CA THR A 125 -8.91 4.37 -2.16
C THR A 125 -9.70 5.63 -1.80
N SER A 126 -10.64 6.06 -2.65
CA SER A 126 -11.49 7.24 -2.37
C SER A 126 -12.67 6.88 -1.48
N ASP A 127 -13.23 7.90 -0.82
CA ASP A 127 -14.38 7.75 0.12
C ASP A 127 -15.61 7.11 -0.55
N ASP A 128 -15.80 7.35 -1.85
CA ASP A 128 -16.94 6.93 -2.66
C ASP A 128 -16.64 5.71 -3.53
N ASP A 129 -15.52 5.00 -3.30
CA ASP A 129 -15.14 3.87 -4.14
C ASP A 129 -16.15 2.72 -4.04
N PRO A 130 -16.75 2.26 -5.16
CA PRO A 130 -17.67 1.13 -5.18
C PRO A 130 -17.06 -0.17 -4.63
N ALA A 131 -15.75 -0.33 -4.68
CA ALA A 131 -15.04 -1.48 -4.12
C ALA A 131 -15.30 -1.63 -2.63
N LEU A 132 -15.41 -0.54 -1.87
CA LEU A 132 -15.70 -0.57 -0.43
C LEU A 132 -17.08 -1.19 -0.15
N ALA A 133 -18.09 -0.84 -0.96
CA ALA A 133 -19.43 -1.44 -0.86
C ALA A 133 -19.40 -2.93 -1.25
N ALA A 134 -18.66 -3.31 -2.29
CA ALA A 134 -18.50 -4.69 -2.70
C ALA A 134 -17.80 -5.54 -1.62
N VAL A 135 -16.71 -5.03 -1.02
CA VAL A 135 -16.02 -5.70 0.09
C VAL A 135 -16.97 -5.91 1.27
N ARG A 136 -17.71 -4.88 1.69
CA ARG A 136 -18.70 -4.99 2.79
C ARG A 136 -19.80 -6.01 2.49
N ALA A 137 -20.26 -6.09 1.24
CA ALA A 137 -21.29 -7.02 0.82
C ALA A 137 -20.87 -8.49 0.98
N THR A 138 -19.55 -8.78 0.94
CA THR A 138 -19.05 -10.15 1.18
C THR A 138 -19.22 -10.63 2.62
N LYS A 139 -19.38 -9.72 3.59
CA LYS A 139 -19.42 -10.00 5.04
C LYS A 139 -18.17 -10.72 5.58
N ARG A 140 -17.07 -10.71 4.83
CA ARG A 140 -15.78 -11.26 5.25
C ARG A 140 -15.03 -10.22 6.08
N PRO A 141 -14.12 -10.64 6.98
CA PRO A 141 -13.20 -9.72 7.64
C PRO A 141 -12.52 -8.81 6.62
N ALA A 142 -12.45 -7.51 6.92
CA ALA A 142 -11.79 -6.59 6.02
C ALA A 142 -11.19 -5.39 6.76
N VAL A 143 -10.08 -4.89 6.22
CA VAL A 143 -9.35 -3.72 6.72
C VAL A 143 -8.99 -2.81 5.55
N VAL A 144 -9.08 -1.50 5.77
CA VAL A 144 -8.61 -0.48 4.83
C VAL A 144 -7.25 0.03 5.29
N HIS A 145 -6.29 0.12 4.39
CA HIS A 145 -5.00 0.77 4.63
C HIS A 145 -5.03 2.19 4.08
N GLY A 146 -4.55 3.17 4.86
CA GLY A 146 -4.42 4.58 4.44
C GLY A 146 -5.73 5.36 4.38
N GLY A 147 -6.87 4.68 4.39
CA GLY A 147 -8.20 5.30 4.32
C GLY A 147 -8.97 4.96 3.04
N PRO A 148 -10.26 5.27 3.04
CA PRO A 148 -11.02 6.00 4.06
C PRO A 148 -11.38 5.14 5.30
N ALA A 149 -11.78 5.81 6.39
CA ALA A 149 -12.43 5.15 7.51
C ALA A 149 -13.85 4.76 7.11
N VAL A 150 -14.15 3.45 7.13
CA VAL A 150 -15.45 2.91 6.71
C VAL A 150 -16.12 2.18 7.88
N PRO A 151 -17.36 2.52 8.25
CA PRO A 151 -18.07 1.81 9.33
C PRO A 151 -18.13 0.29 9.09
N GLY A 152 -17.65 -0.48 10.06
CA GLY A 152 -17.63 -1.95 10.01
C GLY A 152 -16.42 -2.55 9.31
N LEU A 153 -15.48 -1.75 8.82
CA LEU A 153 -14.16 -2.19 8.37
C LEU A 153 -13.08 -1.71 9.34
N GLY A 154 -12.00 -2.47 9.48
CA GLY A 154 -10.80 -2.00 10.20
C GLY A 154 -10.09 -0.89 9.42
N LEU A 155 -9.27 -0.10 10.11
CA LEU A 155 -8.41 0.92 9.50
C LEU A 155 -6.99 0.80 10.06
N VAL A 156 -6.01 0.77 9.17
CA VAL A 156 -4.58 0.94 9.48
C VAL A 156 -4.07 2.13 8.68
N SER A 157 -3.74 3.22 9.37
CA SER A 157 -3.26 4.45 8.73
C SER A 157 -2.45 5.25 9.75
N VAL A 158 -1.35 5.84 9.33
CA VAL A 158 -0.69 6.87 10.13
C VAL A 158 -1.57 8.12 10.19
N ASP A 159 -1.33 8.98 11.16
CA ASP A 159 -1.90 10.33 11.18
C ASP A 159 -1.17 11.19 10.12
N ASN A 160 -1.66 11.09 8.87
CA ASN A 160 -1.06 11.77 7.73
C ASN A 160 -1.11 13.29 7.87
N GLU A 161 -2.13 13.84 8.54
CA GLU A 161 -2.29 15.28 8.72
C GLU A 161 -1.26 15.82 9.71
N ALA A 162 -1.17 15.23 10.90
CA ALA A 162 -0.18 15.62 11.90
C ALA A 162 1.27 15.41 11.41
N ALA A 163 1.54 14.33 10.70
CA ALA A 163 2.86 14.07 10.14
C ALA A 163 3.25 15.09 9.05
N ALA A 164 2.30 15.45 8.17
CA ALA A 164 2.52 16.43 7.12
C ALA A 164 2.68 17.84 7.70
N GLU A 165 1.91 18.19 8.73
CA GLU A 165 2.10 19.44 9.47
C GLU A 165 3.50 19.52 10.07
N ALA A 166 3.95 18.45 10.74
CA ALA A 166 5.28 18.41 11.38
C ALA A 166 6.43 18.52 10.37
N VAL A 167 6.40 17.76 9.27
CA VAL A 167 7.47 17.81 8.26
C VAL A 167 7.39 19.10 7.43
N GLY A 168 6.17 19.57 7.15
CA GLY A 168 5.91 20.83 6.46
C GLY A 168 6.41 22.04 7.26
N ALA A 169 6.22 22.05 8.59
CA ALA A 169 6.74 23.11 9.46
C ALA A 169 8.27 23.23 9.36
N VAL A 170 8.98 22.10 9.20
CA VAL A 170 10.43 22.10 8.98
C VAL A 170 10.80 22.55 7.57
N ALA A 171 10.06 22.09 6.55
CA ALA A 171 10.31 22.48 5.17
C ALA A 171 10.12 23.99 4.95
N PHE A 172 9.05 24.55 5.50
CA PHE A 172 8.63 25.92 5.27
C PHE A 172 9.21 26.94 6.25
N ALA A 173 10.06 26.50 7.19
CA ALA A 173 10.75 27.40 8.11
C ALA A 173 11.61 28.43 7.34
N GLY A 174 11.24 29.72 7.44
CA GLY A 174 11.92 30.81 6.73
C GLY A 174 11.75 30.80 5.19
N ALA A 175 10.85 29.99 4.66
CA ALA A 175 10.51 30.03 3.25
C ALA A 175 9.66 31.24 2.88
N VAL A 176 9.82 31.71 1.65
CA VAL A 176 9.03 32.80 1.07
C VAL A 176 8.07 32.26 -0.01
N ARG A 177 8.50 31.25 -0.73
CA ARG A 177 7.76 30.63 -1.85
C ARG A 177 7.76 29.10 -1.72
N PRO A 178 6.96 28.53 -0.81
CA PRO A 178 6.88 27.11 -0.65
C PRO A 178 6.14 26.43 -1.81
N ALA A 179 6.52 25.19 -2.08
CA ALA A 179 5.81 24.31 -2.98
C ALA A 179 5.63 22.91 -2.38
N VAL A 180 4.67 22.17 -2.92
CA VAL A 180 4.42 20.76 -2.60
C VAL A 180 4.50 19.95 -3.88
N VAL A 181 5.25 18.84 -3.88
CA VAL A 181 5.15 17.80 -4.90
C VAL A 181 4.23 16.72 -4.35
N SER A 182 3.06 16.59 -4.99
CA SER A 182 1.93 15.83 -4.49
C SER A 182 1.72 14.53 -5.26
N GLN A 183 1.18 13.55 -4.58
CA GLN A 183 0.58 12.36 -5.18
C GLN A 183 -0.73 12.72 -5.90
N PRO A 184 -1.34 11.78 -6.68
CA PRO A 184 -2.59 12.02 -7.39
C PRO A 184 -3.71 12.52 -6.48
N LEU A 185 -4.54 13.44 -6.99
CA LEU A 185 -5.67 14.02 -6.26
C LEU A 185 -6.99 13.31 -6.56
N SER A 186 -7.10 12.70 -7.75
CA SER A 186 -8.33 12.11 -8.30
C SER A 186 -8.02 10.85 -9.12
N ARG A 187 -9.07 10.13 -9.50
CA ARG A 187 -8.94 8.85 -10.24
C ARG A 187 -8.38 8.99 -11.65
N ASP A 188 -8.60 10.14 -12.29
CA ASP A 188 -8.07 10.45 -13.63
C ASP A 188 -6.56 10.74 -13.62
N ARG A 189 -5.98 10.94 -12.42
CA ARG A 189 -4.53 11.07 -12.18
C ARG A 189 -3.86 12.08 -13.12
N VAL A 190 -4.49 13.22 -13.32
CA VAL A 190 -3.96 14.28 -14.19
C VAL A 190 -2.82 15.01 -13.49
N ALA A 191 -1.63 14.96 -14.09
CA ALA A 191 -0.51 15.79 -13.66
C ALA A 191 -0.81 17.27 -13.94
N THR A 192 -0.62 18.13 -12.93
CA THR A 192 -0.92 19.56 -13.05
C THR A 192 -0.13 20.36 -12.02
N ILE A 193 0.04 21.66 -12.28
CA ILE A 193 0.67 22.59 -11.34
C ILE A 193 -0.29 23.76 -11.12
N ARG A 194 -0.64 24.02 -9.87
CA ARG A 194 -1.56 25.09 -9.50
C ARG A 194 -1.27 25.62 -8.08
N GLN A 195 -1.54 26.89 -7.81
CA GLN A 195 -1.48 27.46 -6.47
C GLN A 195 -2.79 27.23 -5.70
N GLY A 196 -2.68 27.14 -4.37
CA GLY A 196 -3.81 27.15 -3.45
C GLY A 196 -4.83 26.04 -3.70
N TRP A 197 -4.37 24.81 -3.95
CA TRP A 197 -5.29 23.69 -4.14
C TRP A 197 -6.08 23.42 -2.86
N ASP A 198 -7.41 23.42 -2.92
CA ASP A 198 -8.24 23.13 -1.76
C ASP A 198 -8.15 21.61 -1.43
N PRO A 199 -7.65 21.23 -0.24
CA PRO A 199 -7.59 19.83 0.15
C PRO A 199 -8.96 19.13 0.14
N SER A 200 -10.06 19.86 0.32
CA SER A 200 -11.42 19.29 0.29
C SER A 200 -11.84 18.75 -1.08
N ASP A 201 -11.19 19.22 -2.16
CA ASP A 201 -11.43 18.74 -3.53
C ASP A 201 -10.69 17.43 -3.84
N VAL A 202 -9.88 16.92 -2.91
CA VAL A 202 -9.03 15.75 -3.11
C VAL A 202 -9.75 14.47 -2.73
N LEU A 203 -9.87 13.54 -3.66
CA LEU A 203 -10.61 12.28 -3.45
C LEU A 203 -9.86 11.27 -2.57
N PHE A 204 -8.52 11.21 -2.66
CA PHE A 204 -7.73 10.23 -1.91
C PHE A 204 -7.42 10.73 -0.49
N PRO A 205 -7.88 10.02 0.57
CA PRO A 205 -7.71 10.46 1.95
C PRO A 205 -6.26 10.74 2.35
N VAL A 206 -5.31 9.89 1.95
CA VAL A 206 -3.88 10.07 2.27
C VAL A 206 -3.38 11.40 1.70
N THR A 207 -3.62 11.66 0.42
CA THR A 207 -3.21 12.90 -0.24
C THR A 207 -3.91 14.12 0.35
N ARG A 208 -5.23 14.01 0.61
CA ARG A 208 -6.03 15.06 1.24
C ARG A 208 -5.48 15.46 2.60
N HIS A 209 -5.25 14.50 3.48
CA HIS A 209 -4.74 14.75 4.83
C HIS A 209 -3.32 15.32 4.81
N ARG A 210 -2.46 14.84 3.90
CA ARG A 210 -1.11 15.42 3.75
C ARG A 210 -1.17 16.87 3.27
N LEU A 211 -2.02 17.19 2.29
CA LEU A 211 -2.21 18.57 1.85
C LEU A 211 -2.78 19.47 2.96
N GLU A 212 -3.71 18.96 3.76
CA GLU A 212 -4.23 19.66 4.92
C GLU A 212 -3.13 19.96 5.95
N GLY A 213 -2.28 18.99 6.25
CA GLY A 213 -1.13 19.18 7.13
C GLY A 213 -0.14 20.22 6.58
N TYR A 214 0.19 20.16 5.28
CA TYR A 214 1.05 21.16 4.65
C TYR A 214 0.40 22.55 4.63
N ARG A 215 -0.93 22.66 4.45
CA ARG A 215 -1.64 23.90 4.57
C ARG A 215 -1.46 24.52 5.97
N ARG A 216 -1.66 23.74 7.01
CA ARG A 216 -1.46 24.21 8.39
C ARG A 216 -0.02 24.63 8.65
N ALA A 217 0.95 23.88 8.13
CA ALA A 217 2.36 24.22 8.24
C ALA A 217 2.69 25.56 7.56
N ALA A 218 2.16 25.81 6.36
CA ALA A 218 2.34 27.05 5.63
C ALA A 218 1.70 28.23 6.39
N GLU A 219 0.45 28.09 6.82
CA GLU A 219 -0.27 29.09 7.61
C GLU A 219 0.44 29.39 8.94
N GLY A 220 0.96 28.35 9.61
CA GLY A 220 1.78 28.47 10.82
C GLY A 220 3.10 29.22 10.60
N ALA A 221 3.66 29.18 9.39
CA ALA A 221 4.82 29.95 8.97
C ALA A 221 4.44 31.37 8.46
N GLY A 222 3.17 31.76 8.52
CA GLY A 222 2.68 33.06 8.06
C GLY A 222 2.50 33.15 6.52
N ILE A 223 2.47 32.02 5.82
CA ILE A 223 2.31 31.95 4.36
C ILE A 223 0.87 31.57 4.05
N ALA A 224 0.18 32.37 3.23
CA ALA A 224 -1.17 32.04 2.80
C ALA A 224 -1.14 30.78 1.92
N TRP A 225 -2.04 29.83 2.17
CA TRP A 225 -2.11 28.61 1.38
C TRP A 225 -2.34 28.88 -0.13
N ALA A 226 -3.05 29.97 -0.44
CA ALA A 226 -3.26 30.42 -1.81
C ALA A 226 -1.96 30.71 -2.57
N ASP A 227 -0.85 30.98 -1.87
CA ASP A 227 0.46 31.27 -2.45
C ASP A 227 1.35 30.02 -2.56
N VAL A 228 0.92 28.90 -1.98
CA VAL A 228 1.64 27.63 -2.06
C VAL A 228 1.38 26.96 -3.41
N THR A 229 2.46 26.66 -4.15
CA THR A 229 2.34 25.95 -5.42
C THR A 229 2.29 24.43 -5.18
N VAL A 230 1.27 23.77 -5.69
CA VAL A 230 1.13 22.30 -5.64
C VAL A 230 1.36 21.74 -7.04
N ALA A 231 2.41 20.93 -7.19
CA ALA A 231 2.71 20.15 -8.39
C ALA A 231 2.25 18.71 -8.18
N VAL A 232 1.21 18.32 -8.89
CA VAL A 232 0.58 17.00 -8.79
C VAL A 232 1.24 16.06 -9.79
N CYS A 233 1.74 14.93 -9.32
CA CYS A 233 2.21 13.82 -10.14
C CYS A 233 1.08 12.82 -10.37
N SER A 234 1.06 12.15 -11.52
CA SER A 234 0.06 11.13 -11.87
C SER A 234 0.32 9.81 -11.11
N ARG A 235 1.55 9.61 -10.63
CA ARG A 235 1.99 8.44 -9.87
C ARG A 235 3.17 8.79 -8.95
N ASN A 236 3.52 7.87 -8.07
CA ASN A 236 4.70 7.96 -7.22
C ASN A 236 5.93 7.52 -8.02
N ASP A 237 6.57 8.46 -8.72
CA ASP A 237 7.65 8.18 -9.67
C ASP A 237 8.66 9.34 -9.69
N ALA A 238 9.95 9.01 -9.55
CA ALA A 238 11.02 10.02 -9.48
C ALA A 238 11.18 10.80 -10.79
N ALA A 239 10.98 10.17 -11.94
CA ALA A 239 11.15 10.84 -13.23
C ALA A 239 10.04 11.86 -13.50
N GLU A 240 8.79 11.52 -13.12
CA GLU A 240 7.68 12.45 -13.19
C GLU A 240 7.86 13.62 -12.22
N ALA A 241 8.30 13.34 -10.99
CA ALA A 241 8.60 14.36 -10.00
C ALA A 241 9.77 15.26 -10.43
N GLU A 242 10.77 14.73 -11.13
CA GLU A 242 11.87 15.51 -11.74
C GLU A 242 11.36 16.49 -12.79
N GLN A 243 10.42 16.07 -13.64
CA GLN A 243 9.80 16.96 -14.64
C GLN A 243 8.98 18.07 -13.97
N ALA A 244 8.19 17.73 -12.94
CA ALA A 244 7.41 18.69 -12.17
C ALA A 244 8.34 19.70 -11.46
N ALA A 245 9.38 19.21 -10.78
CA ALA A 245 10.37 20.05 -10.09
C ALA A 245 11.16 20.93 -11.07
N THR A 246 11.53 20.42 -12.24
CA THR A 246 12.19 21.21 -13.28
C THR A 246 11.32 22.39 -13.70
N THR A 247 10.01 22.16 -13.87
CA THR A 247 9.06 23.22 -14.20
C THR A 247 8.96 24.26 -13.08
N LEU A 248 8.87 23.82 -11.81
CA LEU A 248 8.83 24.69 -10.64
C LEU A 248 10.10 25.54 -10.51
N LEU A 249 11.27 24.92 -10.62
CA LEU A 249 12.57 25.56 -10.40
C LEU A 249 12.98 26.47 -11.59
N SER A 250 12.39 26.29 -12.78
CA SER A 250 12.61 27.14 -13.95
C SER A 250 11.63 28.31 -14.03
N ALA A 251 10.69 28.46 -13.10
CA ALA A 251 9.74 29.56 -13.08
C ALA A 251 10.44 30.89 -12.80
N ALA A 252 9.80 32.01 -13.18
CA ALA A 252 10.36 33.35 -12.92
C ALA A 252 10.55 33.65 -11.41
N ASN A 253 9.73 33.04 -10.56
CA ASN A 253 9.83 33.06 -9.10
C ASN A 253 9.85 31.62 -8.58
N PRO A 254 11.01 30.95 -8.61
CA PRO A 254 11.09 29.55 -8.22
C PRO A 254 10.83 29.38 -6.71
N PRO A 255 10.31 28.22 -6.29
CA PRO A 255 10.16 27.92 -4.87
C PRO A 255 11.53 27.83 -4.19
N ASP A 256 11.57 28.30 -2.93
CA ASP A 256 12.74 28.18 -2.04
C ASP A 256 12.59 27.10 -0.97
N ALA A 257 11.44 26.40 -0.97
CA ALA A 257 11.19 25.22 -0.16
C ALA A 257 10.22 24.28 -0.90
N ILE A 258 10.48 22.99 -0.88
CA ILE A 258 9.64 21.97 -1.47
C ILE A 258 9.39 20.86 -0.45
N ALA A 259 8.11 20.54 -0.21
CA ALA A 259 7.71 19.35 0.53
C ALA A 259 7.22 18.30 -0.45
N ALA A 260 7.91 17.15 -0.53
CA ALA A 260 7.50 16.03 -1.38
C ALA A 260 6.74 15.00 -0.55
N MET A 261 5.68 14.42 -1.11
CA MET A 261 4.83 13.43 -0.45
C MET A 261 5.41 12.02 -0.40
N SER A 262 6.61 11.82 -0.95
CA SER A 262 7.41 10.59 -0.82
C SER A 262 8.89 10.88 -1.05
N ASP A 263 9.76 9.98 -0.58
CA ASP A 263 11.20 10.06 -0.84
C ASP A 263 11.50 9.78 -2.33
N GLU A 264 10.65 9.02 -3.01
CA GLU A 264 10.74 8.80 -4.45
C GLU A 264 10.51 10.11 -5.21
N GLN A 265 9.49 10.88 -4.85
CA GLN A 265 9.26 12.22 -5.42
C GLN A 265 10.39 13.20 -5.03
N ALA A 266 10.86 13.15 -3.78
CA ALA A 266 11.99 13.96 -3.34
C ALA A 266 13.26 13.67 -4.15
N THR A 267 13.49 12.41 -4.55
CA THR A 267 14.59 12.02 -5.45
C THR A 267 14.50 12.76 -6.78
N GLY A 268 13.30 12.90 -7.34
CA GLY A 268 13.09 13.69 -8.56
C GLY A 268 13.45 15.17 -8.34
N VAL A 269 13.03 15.75 -7.21
CA VAL A 269 13.38 17.14 -6.86
C VAL A 269 14.89 17.33 -6.71
N VAL A 270 15.60 16.39 -6.06
CA VAL A 270 17.08 16.42 -5.95
C VAL A 270 17.74 16.44 -7.31
N ARG A 271 17.28 15.60 -8.25
CA ARG A 271 17.82 15.54 -9.62
C ARG A 271 17.60 16.86 -10.36
N ALA A 272 16.38 17.42 -10.29
CA ALA A 272 16.04 18.70 -10.90
C ALA A 272 16.87 19.86 -10.33
N ALA A 273 17.02 19.93 -8.99
CA ALA A 273 17.84 20.95 -8.33
C ALA A 273 19.31 20.87 -8.77
N ARG A 274 19.89 19.67 -8.77
CA ARG A 274 21.27 19.45 -9.25
C ARG A 274 21.44 19.86 -10.73
N ALA A 275 20.49 19.51 -11.59
CA ALA A 275 20.53 19.91 -13.00
C ALA A 275 20.43 21.43 -13.21
N ALA A 276 19.72 22.13 -12.31
CA ALA A 276 19.61 23.58 -12.28
C ALA A 276 20.80 24.29 -11.59
N GLY A 277 21.75 23.53 -11.01
CA GLY A 277 22.87 24.08 -10.25
C GLY A 277 22.47 24.68 -8.90
N LEU A 278 21.38 24.24 -8.32
CA LEU A 278 20.85 24.69 -7.03
C LEU A 278 21.33 23.78 -5.89
N GLU A 279 21.67 24.39 -4.76
CA GLU A 279 22.13 23.71 -3.56
C GLU A 279 20.98 23.47 -2.56
N ILE A 280 20.84 22.23 -2.10
CA ILE A 280 19.93 21.85 -1.02
C ILE A 280 20.75 21.79 0.28
N PRO A 281 20.35 22.49 1.37
CA PRO A 281 19.10 23.27 1.53
C PRO A 281 19.26 24.78 1.25
N THR A 282 20.42 25.25 0.76
CA THR A 282 20.77 26.67 0.70
C THR A 282 19.81 27.45 -0.19
N ASP A 283 19.62 26.98 -1.45
CA ASP A 283 18.74 27.62 -2.43
C ASP A 283 17.30 27.12 -2.29
N VAL A 284 17.14 25.82 -2.05
CA VAL A 284 15.83 25.17 -1.88
C VAL A 284 15.86 24.14 -0.76
N ALA A 285 15.08 24.36 0.30
CA ALA A 285 14.86 23.35 1.35
C ALA A 285 13.98 22.24 0.80
N LEU A 286 14.26 20.98 1.21
CA LEU A 286 13.53 19.82 0.72
C LEU A 286 13.18 18.87 1.87
N THR A 287 11.95 18.35 1.83
CA THR A 287 11.56 17.21 2.69
C THR A 287 10.93 16.11 1.85
N GLY A 288 11.02 14.88 2.36
CA GLY A 288 10.41 13.69 1.80
C GLY A 288 9.43 13.02 2.75
N TRP A 289 9.14 11.76 2.45
CA TRP A 289 8.22 10.91 3.21
C TRP A 289 8.58 9.45 2.97
N ASP A 290 8.53 8.59 4.01
CA ASP A 290 8.72 7.15 4.11
C ASP A 290 10.01 6.71 4.80
N ASP A 291 11.05 7.54 4.87
CA ASP A 291 12.41 7.20 5.32
C ASP A 291 12.97 5.97 4.57
N ALA A 292 12.76 5.97 3.26
CA ALA A 292 13.31 4.97 2.36
C ALA A 292 14.86 5.04 2.34
N PRO A 293 15.57 3.98 1.90
CA PRO A 293 17.04 3.99 1.88
C PRO A 293 17.66 5.21 1.18
N VAL A 294 17.00 5.73 0.14
CA VAL A 294 17.41 6.92 -0.61
C VAL A 294 17.38 8.20 0.24
N ALA A 295 16.55 8.26 1.29
CA ALA A 295 16.53 9.40 2.18
C ALA A 295 17.86 9.59 2.94
N ALA A 296 18.49 8.50 3.35
CA ALA A 296 19.82 8.54 3.96
C ALA A 296 20.91 8.92 2.96
N GLU A 297 20.78 8.46 1.69
CA GLU A 297 21.73 8.79 0.63
C GLU A 297 21.77 10.30 0.30
N PHE A 298 20.61 10.95 0.31
CA PHE A 298 20.49 12.38 0.03
C PHE A 298 20.45 13.27 1.26
N ASP A 299 20.72 12.72 2.45
CA ASP A 299 20.63 13.42 3.72
C ASP A 299 19.28 14.13 3.88
N LEU A 300 18.19 13.44 3.51
CA LEU A 300 16.85 13.99 3.35
C LEU A 300 16.09 13.98 4.69
N THR A 301 15.61 15.13 5.12
CA THR A 301 14.62 15.26 6.19
C THR A 301 13.30 14.65 5.71
N THR A 302 12.73 13.70 6.46
CA THR A 302 11.59 12.90 6.02
C THR A 302 10.70 12.46 7.17
N VAL A 303 9.53 11.96 6.86
CA VAL A 303 8.65 11.25 7.81
C VAL A 303 8.98 9.76 7.73
N ALA A 304 9.47 9.18 8.81
CA ALA A 304 9.64 7.73 8.89
C ALA A 304 8.31 7.04 9.18
N GLN A 305 7.97 6.06 8.37
CA GLN A 305 6.89 5.10 8.58
C GLN A 305 7.30 3.73 8.00
N SER A 306 6.64 2.67 8.40
CA SER A 306 6.92 1.33 7.87
C SER A 306 5.70 0.77 7.15
N LEU A 307 5.67 0.84 5.82
CA LEU A 307 4.61 0.21 5.02
C LEU A 307 4.59 -1.31 5.21
N ARG A 308 5.78 -1.93 5.45
CA ARG A 308 5.87 -3.36 5.76
C ARG A 308 5.13 -3.73 7.04
N GLU A 309 5.34 -2.96 8.12
CA GLU A 309 4.63 -3.19 9.39
C GLU A 309 3.13 -2.91 9.25
N GLN A 310 2.75 -1.89 8.50
CA GLN A 310 1.34 -1.59 8.22
C GLN A 310 0.68 -2.72 7.41
N GLY A 311 1.37 -3.27 6.40
CA GLY A 311 0.90 -4.44 5.66
C GLY A 311 0.74 -5.68 6.54
N ALA A 312 1.71 -5.94 7.40
CA ALA A 312 1.65 -7.03 8.38
C ALA A 312 0.47 -6.84 9.36
N ALA A 313 0.24 -5.61 9.85
CA ALA A 313 -0.89 -5.30 10.73
C ALA A 313 -2.24 -5.50 10.03
N CYS A 314 -2.35 -5.10 8.76
CA CYS A 314 -3.55 -5.37 7.95
C CYS A 314 -3.82 -6.87 7.85
N ALA A 315 -2.80 -7.67 7.56
CA ALA A 315 -2.95 -9.13 7.45
C ALA A 315 -3.35 -9.77 8.78
N ARG A 316 -2.73 -9.37 9.91
CA ARG A 316 -3.11 -9.85 11.26
C ARG A 316 -4.57 -9.49 11.56
N SER A 317 -4.99 -8.25 11.26
CA SER A 317 -6.36 -7.80 11.47
C SER A 317 -7.37 -8.67 10.72
N VAL A 318 -7.13 -8.94 9.44
CA VAL A 318 -8.00 -9.78 8.60
C VAL A 318 -8.03 -11.23 9.10
N LEU A 319 -6.91 -11.73 9.64
CA LEU A 319 -6.82 -13.10 10.20
C LEU A 319 -7.34 -13.21 11.65
N GLY A 320 -7.92 -12.13 12.21
CA GLY A 320 -8.60 -12.16 13.50
C GLY A 320 -7.70 -11.88 14.71
N GLU A 321 -6.49 -11.37 14.53
CA GLU A 321 -5.57 -11.02 15.62
C GLU A 321 -5.76 -9.58 16.15
N GLY A 322 -6.74 -8.84 15.61
CA GLY A 322 -6.95 -7.42 15.94
C GLY A 322 -6.01 -6.48 15.16
N THR A 323 -6.23 -5.18 15.34
CA THR A 323 -5.35 -4.12 14.80
C THR A 323 -4.29 -3.74 15.83
N ASP A 324 -3.03 -3.72 15.43
CA ASP A 324 -1.94 -3.21 16.26
C ASP A 324 -1.74 -1.71 15.98
N PRO A 325 -2.08 -0.81 16.91
CA PRO A 325 -1.90 0.63 16.70
C PRO A 325 -0.44 1.05 16.52
N SER A 326 0.52 0.24 17.01
CA SER A 326 1.95 0.56 16.88
C SER A 326 2.46 0.49 15.45
N ALA A 327 1.81 -0.32 14.61
CA ALA A 327 2.16 -0.44 13.19
C ALA A 327 1.89 0.84 12.37
N ALA A 328 1.02 1.71 12.87
CA ALA A 328 0.65 2.98 12.24
C ALA A 328 1.35 4.20 12.89
N GLN A 329 2.52 3.99 13.50
CA GLN A 329 3.32 5.08 14.04
C GLN A 329 4.16 5.75 12.96
N TRP A 330 4.46 7.02 13.20
CA TRP A 330 5.37 7.80 12.38
C TRP A 330 6.32 8.63 13.27
N SER A 331 7.42 9.07 12.70
CA SER A 331 8.33 10.03 13.36
C SER A 331 8.98 10.94 12.34
N LEU A 332 9.30 12.16 12.75
CA LEU A 332 10.07 13.10 11.94
C LEU A 332 11.56 12.78 12.08
N VAL A 333 12.20 12.48 10.97
CA VAL A 333 13.66 12.30 10.89
C VAL A 333 14.28 13.54 10.25
N ARG A 334 14.95 14.36 11.06
CA ARG A 334 15.63 15.56 10.58
C ARG A 334 17.03 15.22 10.09
N ARG A 335 17.37 15.73 8.90
CA ARG A 335 18.68 15.62 8.25
C ARG A 335 19.07 16.95 7.59
N GLY A 336 20.12 16.95 6.77
CA GLY A 336 20.70 18.18 6.22
C GLY A 336 19.94 18.84 5.07
N SER A 337 18.85 18.26 4.55
CA SER A 337 18.11 18.83 3.41
C SER A 337 17.17 19.99 3.76
N THR A 338 17.09 20.39 5.02
CA THR A 338 16.29 21.52 5.51
C THR A 338 17.17 22.52 6.23
N ARG A 339 16.72 23.79 6.28
CA ARG A 339 17.41 24.83 7.02
C ARG A 339 17.43 24.50 8.52
N PRO A 340 18.48 24.95 9.26
CA PRO A 340 18.63 24.73 10.70
C PRO A 340 17.43 25.23 11.52
#